data_a3e5c56ef01339e509010411ebd7b24a
#
_entry.id   a3e5c56ef01339e509010411ebd7b24a
#
_cell.length_a   1.000
_cell.length_b   1.000
_cell.length_c   1.000
_cell.angle_alpha   90.00
_cell.angle_beta   90.00
_cell.angle_gamma   90.00
#
_symmetry.space_group_name_H-M   'P 1'
#
loop_
_entity.id
_entity.type
_entity.pdbx_description
1 polymer ?
#
loop_
_entity_poly.entity_id
_entity_poly.type
_entity_poly.pdbx_seq_one_letter_code
_entity_poly.pdbx_strand_id
1 'polypeptide(L)'
;MIDIKYLRENPDAVRASQTGRGEDASIVDKVIAIDEIRRAAIEKFETLRAEQNLLSKSVGAAKGDEKAALLENAKELATKVKEADSKRAAVEEESKQLIMQLSNILDPAAPIGGEADFVVIEHVGTPRTFDFQPKDHVELGKLLGAIDTERGAKVAGSRSYYLTGVGAMLEFALVNYAISSALKAGFTPVIPPVLVNPAAMEGTGFLGQAAENVYHLEKDNVYLVGTSEVPLAAMHMDEVLPAEKLPMRYAGYSSCFRREAGTYGKDTRGIIRVHQFDKVEMFSFCHPDQAHEEHKRLLQWEKDFLDAMEIPYRVIDVASGDLGSSANRKFDIEAWIPTQEAYREVTSTSNCTEFQARRLNIRFKDADGTKTVATLNGTLVAIPRMIVAILENHQNADGSVNVPASLQPFLGTQRFELV
;
A
#
# COMPACT_ATOMS: atom_id res chain seq x y z
N MET A 1 8.86 7.96 -1.38
CA MET A 1 10.24 8.52 -1.25
C MET A 1 10.16 9.85 -0.51
N ILE A 2 11.02 10.06 0.47
CA ILE A 2 11.13 11.34 1.17
C ILE A 2 11.59 12.44 0.21
N ASP A 3 11.12 13.68 0.42
CA ASP A 3 11.64 14.84 -0.31
C ASP A 3 13.08 15.11 0.07
N ILE A 4 14.01 15.11 -0.90
CA ILE A 4 15.44 15.34 -0.66
C ILE A 4 15.72 16.75 -0.14
N LYS A 5 14.88 17.73 -0.50
CA LYS A 5 15.01 19.10 0.05
C LYS A 5 14.63 19.11 1.52
N TYR A 6 13.52 18.48 1.89
CA TYR A 6 13.10 18.34 3.29
C TYR A 6 14.17 17.61 4.11
N LEU A 7 14.74 16.51 3.58
CA LEU A 7 15.80 15.76 4.26
C LEU A 7 17.03 16.62 4.53
N ARG A 8 17.46 17.45 3.58
CA ARG A 8 18.59 18.38 3.77
C ARG A 8 18.32 19.44 4.82
N GLU A 9 17.10 19.98 4.83
CA GLU A 9 16.71 21.04 5.75
C GLU A 9 16.42 20.52 7.16
N ASN A 10 15.99 19.25 7.29
CA ASN A 10 15.54 18.63 8.53
C ASN A 10 16.13 17.22 8.78
N PRO A 11 17.46 17.05 8.71
CA PRO A 11 18.09 15.73 8.80
C PRO A 11 17.82 15.02 10.13
N ASP A 12 17.77 15.77 11.24
CA ASP A 12 17.54 15.23 12.57
C ASP A 12 16.10 14.70 12.73
N ALA A 13 15.13 15.36 12.13
CA ALA A 13 13.75 14.88 12.12
C ALA A 13 13.62 13.57 11.33
N VAL A 14 14.36 13.44 10.21
CA VAL A 14 14.37 12.19 9.42
C VAL A 14 15.06 11.07 10.20
N ARG A 15 16.22 11.34 10.86
CA ARG A 15 16.90 10.35 11.73
C ARG A 15 16.00 9.88 12.87
N ALA A 16 15.32 10.81 13.55
CA ALA A 16 14.40 10.49 14.62
C ALA A 16 13.24 9.62 14.13
N SER A 17 12.72 9.90 12.93
CA SER A 17 11.66 9.09 12.30
C SER A 17 12.14 7.67 11.99
N GLN A 18 13.35 7.49 11.38
CA GLN A 18 13.88 6.15 11.11
C GLN A 18 14.15 5.38 12.42
N THR A 19 14.72 6.04 13.43
CA THR A 19 14.93 5.44 14.75
C THR A 19 13.60 5.04 15.40
N GLY A 20 12.58 5.89 15.32
CA GLY A 20 11.25 5.58 15.85
C GLY A 20 10.59 4.37 15.18
N ARG A 21 10.96 4.04 13.94
CA ARG A 21 10.55 2.82 13.23
C ARG A 21 11.40 1.59 13.58
N GLY A 22 12.47 1.74 14.36
CA GLY A 22 13.46 0.68 14.58
C GLY A 22 14.39 0.43 13.39
N GLU A 23 14.50 1.41 12.47
CA GLU A 23 15.30 1.32 11.24
C GLU A 23 16.67 2.00 11.40
N ASP A 24 17.61 1.69 10.48
CA ASP A 24 18.97 2.25 10.50
C ASP A 24 18.98 3.74 10.09
N ALA A 25 19.07 4.62 11.07
CA ALA A 25 19.15 6.06 10.85
C ALA A 25 20.45 6.51 10.14
N SER A 26 21.50 5.66 10.10
CA SER A 26 22.78 6.01 9.42
C SER A 26 22.64 6.18 7.91
N ILE A 27 21.57 5.63 7.33
CA ILE A 27 21.24 5.80 5.91
C ILE A 27 21.00 7.28 5.58
N VAL A 28 20.47 8.06 6.52
CA VAL A 28 20.23 9.51 6.34
C VAL A 28 21.54 10.24 6.02
N ASP A 29 22.63 9.91 6.74
CA ASP A 29 23.93 10.52 6.51
C ASP A 29 24.53 10.13 5.15
N LYS A 30 24.33 8.87 4.74
CA LYS A 30 24.75 8.39 3.41
C LYS A 30 24.00 9.13 2.29
N VAL A 31 22.68 9.34 2.48
CA VAL A 31 21.86 10.10 1.50
C VAL A 31 22.30 11.56 1.43
N ILE A 32 22.63 12.20 2.54
CA ILE A 32 23.13 13.58 2.54
C ILE A 32 24.47 13.66 1.79
N ALA A 33 25.40 12.76 2.10
CA ALA A 33 26.72 12.74 1.46
C ALA A 33 26.63 12.52 -0.06
N ILE A 34 25.82 11.57 -0.51
CA ILE A 34 25.64 11.31 -1.94
C ILE A 34 24.90 12.47 -2.65
N ASP A 35 23.96 13.15 -1.98
CA ASP A 35 23.28 14.32 -2.55
C ASP A 35 24.23 15.49 -2.76
N GLU A 36 25.23 15.72 -1.90
CA GLU A 36 26.28 16.71 -2.11
C GLU A 36 27.09 16.38 -3.36
N ILE A 37 27.52 15.12 -3.51
CA ILE A 37 28.26 14.64 -4.69
C ILE A 37 27.40 14.78 -5.95
N ARG A 38 26.12 14.44 -5.87
CA ARG A 38 25.17 14.55 -6.98
C ARG A 38 25.02 16.00 -7.45
N ARG A 39 24.83 16.95 -6.53
CA ARG A 39 24.72 18.38 -6.87
C ARG A 39 26.00 18.90 -7.53
N ALA A 40 27.15 18.55 -6.99
CA ALA A 40 28.43 18.92 -7.61
C ALA A 40 28.65 18.32 -9.00
N ALA A 41 28.20 17.07 -9.22
CA ALA A 41 28.26 16.42 -10.52
C ALA A 41 27.33 17.07 -11.55
N ILE A 42 26.12 17.46 -11.15
CA ILE A 42 25.16 18.19 -12.00
C ILE A 42 25.75 19.57 -12.38
N GLU A 43 26.23 20.34 -11.42
CA GLU A 43 26.82 21.66 -11.67
C GLU A 43 28.01 21.60 -12.64
N LYS A 44 28.90 20.62 -12.46
CA LYS A 44 30.00 20.36 -13.36
C LYS A 44 29.58 20.05 -14.78
N PHE A 45 28.58 19.17 -14.92
CA PHE A 45 28.03 18.80 -16.24
C PHE A 45 27.37 20.01 -16.93
N GLU A 46 26.57 20.78 -16.21
CA GLU A 46 25.89 21.96 -16.75
C GLU A 46 26.88 23.03 -17.18
N THR A 47 27.94 23.28 -16.40
CA THR A 47 29.03 24.23 -16.73
C THR A 47 29.71 23.80 -18.03
N LEU A 48 30.18 22.55 -18.11
CA LEU A 48 30.87 22.04 -19.31
C LEU A 48 29.94 22.04 -20.54
N ARG A 49 28.65 21.77 -20.35
CA ARG A 49 27.66 21.83 -21.42
C ARG A 49 27.43 23.23 -21.93
N ALA A 50 27.38 24.21 -21.04
CA ALA A 50 27.29 25.63 -21.41
C ALA A 50 28.52 26.07 -22.19
N GLU A 51 29.76 25.72 -21.74
CA GLU A 51 30.98 25.97 -22.46
C GLU A 51 30.98 25.35 -23.86
N GLN A 52 30.53 24.09 -23.97
CA GLN A 52 30.40 23.39 -25.27
C GLN A 52 29.48 24.13 -26.22
N ASN A 53 28.34 24.62 -25.73
CA ASN A 53 27.41 25.39 -26.54
C ASN A 53 27.97 26.69 -27.05
N LEU A 54 28.76 27.41 -26.20
CA LEU A 54 29.46 28.66 -26.58
C LEU A 54 30.54 28.35 -27.63
N LEU A 55 31.37 27.34 -27.39
CA LEU A 55 32.46 26.97 -28.31
C LEU A 55 31.91 26.52 -29.68
N SER A 56 30.79 25.81 -29.70
CA SER A 56 30.11 25.38 -30.93
C SER A 56 29.67 26.60 -31.78
N LYS A 57 29.19 27.67 -31.13
CA LYS A 57 28.85 28.94 -31.82
C LYS A 57 30.09 29.59 -32.41
N SER A 58 31.19 29.62 -31.66
CA SER A 58 32.46 30.19 -32.11
C SER A 58 33.07 29.44 -33.29
N VAL A 59 33.02 28.09 -33.27
CA VAL A 59 33.44 27.22 -34.40
C VAL A 59 32.64 27.54 -35.67
N GLY A 60 31.31 27.79 -35.51
CA GLY A 60 30.46 28.16 -36.63
C GLY A 60 30.79 29.50 -37.28
N ALA A 61 31.33 30.45 -36.52
CA ALA A 61 31.70 31.79 -36.99
C ALA A 61 33.14 31.89 -37.53
N ALA A 62 34.05 31.01 -37.10
CA ALA A 62 35.48 31.04 -37.42
C ALA A 62 35.81 30.50 -38.84
N LYS A 63 36.94 30.95 -39.42
CA LYS A 63 37.44 30.52 -40.71
C LYS A 63 38.96 30.22 -40.66
N GLY A 64 39.46 29.41 -41.58
CA GLY A 64 40.91 29.11 -41.72
C GLY A 64 41.50 28.36 -40.51
N ASP A 65 42.73 28.72 -40.14
CA ASP A 65 43.49 28.07 -39.05
C ASP A 65 42.84 28.22 -37.66
N GLU A 66 42.16 29.33 -37.45
CA GLU A 66 41.39 29.56 -36.22
C GLU A 66 40.27 28.51 -36.02
N LYS A 67 39.58 28.15 -37.12
CA LYS A 67 38.54 27.10 -37.07
C LYS A 67 39.15 25.73 -36.76
N ALA A 68 40.34 25.41 -37.26
CA ALA A 68 41.01 24.15 -36.96
C ALA A 68 41.37 24.02 -35.47
N ALA A 69 41.91 25.08 -34.85
CA ALA A 69 42.21 25.11 -33.43
C ALA A 69 40.97 24.99 -32.56
N LEU A 70 39.88 25.70 -32.92
CA LEU A 70 38.58 25.61 -32.20
C LEU A 70 37.93 24.23 -32.33
N LEU A 71 38.11 23.53 -33.45
CA LEU A 71 37.64 22.16 -33.63
C LEU A 71 38.35 21.15 -32.74
N GLU A 72 39.67 21.31 -32.54
CA GLU A 72 40.42 20.44 -31.61
C GLU A 72 39.96 20.67 -30.16
N ASN A 73 39.82 21.91 -29.73
CA ASN A 73 39.29 22.26 -28.42
C ASN A 73 37.85 21.71 -28.25
N ALA A 74 37.04 21.74 -29.30
CA ALA A 74 35.68 21.20 -29.27
C ALA A 74 35.66 19.69 -29.06
N LYS A 75 36.61 18.93 -29.62
CA LYS A 75 36.74 17.49 -29.38
C LYS A 75 37.13 17.18 -27.94
N GLU A 76 38.11 17.89 -27.40
CA GLU A 76 38.48 17.71 -25.99
C GLU A 76 37.33 18.04 -25.05
N LEU A 77 36.63 19.15 -25.29
CA LEU A 77 35.48 19.54 -24.50
C LEU A 77 34.32 18.55 -24.61
N ALA A 78 34.06 18.01 -25.80
CA ALA A 78 33.05 16.95 -26.00
C ALA A 78 33.38 15.70 -25.18
N THR A 79 34.66 15.32 -25.07
CA THR A 79 35.06 14.20 -24.21
C THR A 79 34.79 14.48 -22.74
N LYS A 80 35.18 15.70 -22.24
CA LYS A 80 34.92 16.11 -20.86
C LYS A 80 33.42 16.17 -20.53
N VAL A 81 32.58 16.66 -21.45
CA VAL A 81 31.12 16.68 -21.29
C VAL A 81 30.59 15.27 -21.17
N LYS A 82 31.03 14.34 -22.02
CA LYS A 82 30.59 12.92 -21.99
C LYS A 82 30.99 12.25 -20.65
N GLU A 83 32.21 12.47 -20.18
CA GLU A 83 32.67 11.93 -18.90
C GLU A 83 31.87 12.51 -17.72
N ALA A 84 31.60 13.83 -17.73
CA ALA A 84 30.79 14.48 -16.70
C ALA A 84 29.35 13.99 -16.70
N ASP A 85 28.75 13.75 -17.88
CA ASP A 85 27.41 13.20 -18.02
C ASP A 85 27.31 11.76 -17.47
N SER A 86 28.31 10.92 -17.82
CA SER A 86 28.38 9.54 -17.31
C SER A 86 28.52 9.54 -15.78
N LYS A 87 29.34 10.42 -15.22
CA LYS A 87 29.48 10.55 -13.76
C LYS A 87 28.21 11.05 -13.11
N ARG A 88 27.55 12.07 -13.68
CA ARG A 88 26.26 12.58 -13.21
C ARG A 88 25.21 11.45 -13.16
N ALA A 89 25.05 10.71 -14.26
CA ALA A 89 24.08 9.62 -14.35
C ALA A 89 24.34 8.52 -13.31
N ALA A 90 25.60 8.13 -13.10
CA ALA A 90 25.97 7.12 -12.10
C ALA A 90 25.63 7.58 -10.67
N VAL A 91 25.95 8.82 -10.32
CA VAL A 91 25.69 9.37 -8.98
C VAL A 91 24.20 9.62 -8.76
N GLU A 92 23.45 10.02 -9.80
CA GLU A 92 21.98 10.15 -9.72
C GLU A 92 21.31 8.81 -9.42
N GLU A 93 21.76 7.72 -10.07
CA GLU A 93 21.23 6.38 -9.81
C GLU A 93 21.58 5.90 -8.40
N GLU A 94 22.84 6.07 -7.95
CA GLU A 94 23.26 5.73 -6.59
C GLU A 94 22.46 6.51 -5.54
N SER A 95 22.27 7.82 -5.75
CA SER A 95 21.46 8.67 -4.88
C SER A 95 19.99 8.18 -4.81
N LYS A 96 19.43 7.79 -5.95
CA LYS A 96 18.08 7.22 -6.02
C LYS A 96 17.99 5.93 -5.21
N GLN A 97 18.93 5.01 -5.38
CA GLN A 97 18.94 3.74 -4.66
C GLN A 97 19.04 3.91 -3.15
N LEU A 98 19.85 4.86 -2.67
CA LEU A 98 20.00 5.15 -1.25
C LEU A 98 18.74 5.78 -0.65
N ILE A 99 18.15 6.79 -1.31
CA ILE A 99 16.94 7.44 -0.80
C ILE A 99 15.72 6.52 -0.82
N MET A 100 15.69 5.55 -1.74
CA MET A 100 14.64 4.52 -1.80
C MET A 100 14.66 3.55 -0.62
N GLN A 101 15.77 3.46 0.14
CA GLN A 101 15.85 2.65 1.36
C GLN A 101 15.21 3.31 2.57
N LEU A 102 15.01 4.64 2.54
CA LEU A 102 14.36 5.35 3.64
C LEU A 102 12.85 5.13 3.61
N SER A 103 12.29 4.78 4.75
CA SER A 103 10.84 4.74 4.98
C SER A 103 10.27 6.15 5.13
N ASN A 104 8.95 6.27 4.97
CA ASN A 104 8.23 7.54 5.11
C ASN A 104 8.43 8.14 6.52
N ILE A 105 8.28 9.46 6.61
CA ILE A 105 8.38 10.18 7.88
C ILE A 105 7.17 9.82 8.74
N LEU A 106 7.41 9.57 10.02
CA LEU A 106 6.36 9.30 11.00
C LEU A 106 5.50 10.53 11.26
N ASP A 107 4.20 10.32 11.40
CA ASP A 107 3.32 11.30 12.02
C ASP A 107 3.74 11.49 13.49
N PRO A 108 3.90 12.73 13.98
CA PRO A 108 4.27 12.97 15.38
C PRO A 108 3.28 12.39 16.41
N ALA A 109 2.05 12.13 16.00
CA ALA A 109 1.02 11.53 16.85
C ALA A 109 0.98 10.00 16.78
N ALA A 110 1.77 9.35 15.91
CA ALA A 110 1.84 7.90 15.85
C ALA A 110 2.49 7.32 17.12
N PRO A 111 1.95 6.23 17.71
CA PRO A 111 2.59 5.57 18.84
C PRO A 111 3.97 5.07 18.47
N ILE A 112 4.96 5.23 19.36
CA ILE A 112 6.32 4.75 19.16
C ILE A 112 6.49 3.40 19.86
N GLY A 113 6.96 2.38 19.14
CA GLY A 113 7.19 1.05 19.70
C GLY A 113 7.11 -0.06 18.66
N GLY A 114 7.12 -1.31 19.11
CA GLY A 114 6.92 -2.50 18.28
C GLY A 114 5.46 -2.88 18.08
N GLU A 115 5.18 -4.03 17.47
CA GLU A 115 3.82 -4.53 17.17
C GLU A 115 2.85 -4.50 18.37
N ALA A 116 3.35 -4.77 19.59
CA ALA A 116 2.53 -4.81 20.79
C ALA A 116 2.22 -3.43 21.43
N ASP A 117 2.88 -2.37 20.96
CA ASP A 117 2.79 -1.01 21.56
C ASP A 117 1.72 -0.14 20.90
N PHE A 118 0.78 -0.76 20.17
CA PHE A 118 -0.37 -0.05 19.60
C PHE A 118 -1.25 0.58 20.67
N VAL A 119 -1.99 1.62 20.32
CA VAL A 119 -2.95 2.29 21.22
C VAL A 119 -4.37 1.97 20.78
N VAL A 120 -5.18 1.42 21.68
CA VAL A 120 -6.61 1.25 21.44
C VAL A 120 -7.30 2.61 21.53
N ILE A 121 -7.91 3.03 20.41
CA ILE A 121 -8.63 4.30 20.32
C ILE A 121 -10.08 4.14 20.78
N GLU A 122 -10.72 3.04 20.36
CA GLU A 122 -12.15 2.85 20.50
C GLU A 122 -12.52 1.36 20.53
N HIS A 123 -13.54 1.02 21.31
CA HIS A 123 -14.27 -0.26 21.26
C HIS A 123 -15.69 0.00 20.80
N VAL A 124 -16.17 -0.75 19.82
CA VAL A 124 -17.51 -0.64 19.26
C VAL A 124 -18.23 -1.98 19.36
N GLY A 125 -19.45 -1.93 19.86
CA GLY A 125 -20.25 -3.13 20.15
C GLY A 125 -19.76 -3.89 21.39
N THR A 126 -20.48 -4.94 21.74
CA THR A 126 -20.13 -5.83 22.86
C THR A 126 -20.04 -7.26 22.35
N PRO A 127 -18.92 -7.97 22.59
CA PRO A 127 -18.82 -9.39 22.29
C PRO A 127 -19.99 -10.19 22.83
N ARG A 128 -20.60 -11.00 21.96
CA ARG A 128 -21.73 -11.84 22.36
C ARG A 128 -21.28 -12.93 23.31
N THR A 129 -22.01 -13.08 24.42
CA THR A 129 -21.87 -14.25 25.29
C THR A 129 -22.78 -15.37 24.77
N PHE A 130 -22.19 -16.53 24.48
CA PHE A 130 -22.91 -17.69 24.03
C PHE A 130 -23.32 -18.55 25.23
N ASP A 131 -24.52 -19.11 25.20
CA ASP A 131 -25.02 -20.11 26.16
C ASP A 131 -24.70 -21.56 25.71
N PHE A 132 -23.90 -21.69 24.66
CA PHE A 132 -23.39 -22.93 24.09
C PHE A 132 -21.92 -22.76 23.72
N GLN A 133 -21.22 -23.87 23.47
CA GLN A 133 -19.83 -23.83 22.99
C GLN A 133 -19.81 -23.38 21.52
N PRO A 134 -19.23 -22.20 21.20
CA PRO A 134 -19.16 -21.74 19.83
C PRO A 134 -18.20 -22.60 19.00
N LYS A 135 -18.57 -22.83 17.75
CA LYS A 135 -17.75 -23.55 16.75
C LYS A 135 -16.90 -22.55 15.97
N ASP A 136 -15.70 -22.97 15.59
CA ASP A 136 -14.85 -22.17 14.72
C ASP A 136 -15.38 -22.15 13.27
N HIS A 137 -14.88 -21.20 12.47
CA HIS A 137 -15.28 -21.03 11.08
C HIS A 137 -15.00 -22.25 10.19
N VAL A 138 -14.06 -23.14 10.56
CA VAL A 138 -13.79 -24.39 9.83
C VAL A 138 -14.89 -25.39 10.07
N GLU A 139 -15.30 -25.55 11.33
CA GLU A 139 -16.41 -26.44 11.71
C GLU A 139 -17.73 -25.94 11.12
N LEU A 140 -18.01 -24.64 11.27
CA LEU A 140 -19.20 -24.00 10.67
C LEU A 140 -19.17 -24.11 9.14
N GLY A 141 -18.01 -23.83 8.52
CA GLY A 141 -17.83 -23.95 7.08
C GLY A 141 -18.11 -25.33 6.54
N LYS A 142 -17.76 -26.37 7.31
CA LYS A 142 -18.08 -27.77 6.97
C LYS A 142 -19.58 -28.08 7.13
N LEU A 143 -20.18 -27.65 8.23
CA LEU A 143 -21.61 -27.87 8.50
C LEU A 143 -22.52 -27.19 7.47
N LEU A 144 -22.13 -26.02 7.01
CA LEU A 144 -22.84 -25.19 6.03
C LEU A 144 -22.48 -25.53 4.57
N GLY A 145 -21.50 -26.41 4.34
CA GLY A 145 -20.95 -26.64 2.99
C GLY A 145 -20.34 -25.39 2.37
N ALA A 146 -19.76 -24.50 3.20
CA ALA A 146 -19.31 -23.16 2.82
C ALA A 146 -17.80 -23.05 2.56
N ILE A 147 -17.00 -23.80 3.32
CA ILE A 147 -15.52 -23.74 3.28
C ILE A 147 -14.95 -25.15 3.19
N ASP A 148 -14.08 -25.40 2.21
CA ASP A 148 -13.37 -26.67 2.03
C ASP A 148 -11.85 -26.44 2.00
N THR A 149 -11.22 -26.59 3.16
CA THR A 149 -9.76 -26.48 3.30
C THR A 149 -9.05 -27.78 2.92
N GLU A 150 -9.70 -28.94 3.00
CA GLU A 150 -9.10 -30.23 2.67
C GLU A 150 -8.83 -30.34 1.17
N ARG A 151 -9.84 -30.01 0.34
CA ARG A 151 -9.67 -29.94 -1.12
C ARG A 151 -8.77 -28.80 -1.54
N GLY A 152 -8.83 -27.66 -0.86
CA GLY A 152 -7.89 -26.54 -1.07
C GLY A 152 -6.44 -26.97 -0.89
N ALA A 153 -6.13 -27.62 0.23
CA ALA A 153 -4.79 -28.13 0.51
C ALA A 153 -4.34 -29.22 -0.47
N LYS A 154 -5.25 -30.07 -0.94
CA LYS A 154 -4.96 -31.09 -1.94
C LYS A 154 -4.52 -30.50 -3.28
N VAL A 155 -5.10 -29.38 -3.69
CA VAL A 155 -4.86 -28.76 -5.00
C VAL A 155 -3.67 -27.79 -4.97
N ALA A 156 -3.53 -27.00 -3.90
CA ALA A 156 -2.59 -25.88 -3.87
C ALA A 156 -1.72 -25.82 -2.61
N GLY A 157 -1.76 -26.84 -1.75
CA GLY A 157 -1.00 -26.89 -0.52
C GLY A 157 -1.68 -26.21 0.67
N SER A 158 -0.95 -26.07 1.77
CA SER A 158 -1.44 -25.41 2.98
C SER A 158 -1.90 -23.97 2.70
N ARG A 159 -2.77 -23.41 3.56
CA ARG A 159 -3.30 -22.04 3.43
C ARG A 159 -4.06 -21.79 2.12
N SER A 160 -4.62 -22.85 1.56
CA SER A 160 -5.49 -22.80 0.37
C SER A 160 -6.87 -23.39 0.72
N TYR A 161 -7.90 -22.86 0.11
CA TYR A 161 -9.28 -23.22 0.41
C TYR A 161 -10.15 -23.08 -0.83
N TYR A 162 -11.32 -23.72 -0.77
CA TYR A 162 -12.45 -23.40 -1.65
C TYR A 162 -13.55 -22.76 -0.82
N LEU A 163 -14.20 -21.74 -1.34
CA LEU A 163 -15.53 -21.33 -0.93
C LEU A 163 -16.54 -22.08 -1.82
N THR A 164 -17.53 -22.68 -1.19
CA THR A 164 -18.56 -23.46 -1.88
C THR A 164 -19.95 -23.05 -1.40
N GLY A 165 -20.98 -23.30 -2.19
CA GLY A 165 -22.36 -23.04 -1.79
C GLY A 165 -22.58 -21.66 -1.19
N VAL A 166 -23.08 -21.63 0.05
CA VAL A 166 -23.34 -20.37 0.77
C VAL A 166 -22.09 -19.56 1.06
N GLY A 167 -20.90 -20.18 1.17
CA GLY A 167 -19.64 -19.47 1.36
C GLY A 167 -19.26 -18.63 0.14
N ALA A 168 -19.38 -19.19 -1.07
CA ALA A 168 -19.15 -18.45 -2.31
C ALA A 168 -20.20 -17.33 -2.49
N MET A 169 -21.46 -17.60 -2.17
CA MET A 169 -22.50 -16.58 -2.21
C MET A 169 -22.26 -15.46 -1.21
N LEU A 170 -21.74 -15.76 -0.02
CA LEU A 170 -21.38 -14.75 0.98
C LEU A 170 -20.24 -13.85 0.47
N GLU A 171 -19.24 -14.39 -0.21
CA GLU A 171 -18.19 -13.59 -0.84
C GLU A 171 -18.78 -12.60 -1.86
N PHE A 172 -19.61 -13.08 -2.80
CA PHE A 172 -20.26 -12.19 -3.77
C PHE A 172 -21.11 -11.11 -3.11
N ALA A 173 -21.84 -11.46 -2.04
CA ALA A 173 -22.64 -10.49 -1.29
C ALA A 173 -21.78 -9.43 -0.61
N LEU A 174 -20.66 -9.82 0.02
CA LEU A 174 -19.70 -8.89 0.64
C LEU A 174 -19.09 -7.94 -0.39
N VAL A 175 -18.63 -8.45 -1.53
CA VAL A 175 -18.09 -7.63 -2.63
C VAL A 175 -19.13 -6.64 -3.15
N ASN A 176 -20.37 -7.12 -3.43
CA ASN A 176 -21.44 -6.25 -3.92
C ASN A 176 -21.81 -5.15 -2.92
N TYR A 177 -21.92 -5.52 -1.63
CA TYR A 177 -22.19 -4.54 -0.57
C TYR A 177 -21.05 -3.52 -0.46
N ALA A 178 -19.79 -3.95 -0.45
CA ALA A 178 -18.62 -3.08 -0.38
C ALA A 178 -18.56 -2.09 -1.55
N ILE A 179 -18.72 -2.57 -2.79
CA ILE A 179 -18.72 -1.71 -3.98
C ILE A 179 -19.90 -0.75 -3.98
N SER A 180 -21.10 -1.20 -3.57
CA SER A 180 -22.29 -0.34 -3.47
C SER A 180 -22.11 0.76 -2.42
N SER A 181 -21.47 0.45 -1.29
CA SER A 181 -21.15 1.41 -0.23
C SER A 181 -20.09 2.42 -0.68
N ALA A 182 -19.05 1.95 -1.35
CA ALA A 182 -18.00 2.81 -1.92
C ALA A 182 -18.57 3.77 -2.99
N LEU A 183 -19.45 3.30 -3.86
CA LEU A 183 -20.15 4.16 -4.84
C LEU A 183 -20.94 5.29 -4.16
N LYS A 184 -21.68 5.00 -3.10
CA LYS A 184 -22.42 5.98 -2.32
C LYS A 184 -21.49 7.00 -1.65
N ALA A 185 -20.27 6.57 -1.26
CA ALA A 185 -19.23 7.42 -0.68
C ALA A 185 -18.42 8.22 -1.73
N GLY A 186 -18.76 8.09 -3.02
CA GLY A 186 -18.13 8.84 -4.12
C GLY A 186 -16.85 8.20 -4.67
N PHE A 187 -16.63 6.90 -4.42
CA PHE A 187 -15.55 6.15 -5.05
C PHE A 187 -15.92 5.68 -6.46
N THR A 188 -14.94 5.64 -7.34
CA THR A 188 -15.05 4.99 -8.65
C THR A 188 -14.66 3.52 -8.50
N PRO A 189 -15.54 2.54 -8.77
CA PRO A 189 -15.18 1.13 -8.77
C PRO A 189 -14.16 0.81 -9.86
N VAL A 190 -13.19 -0.04 -9.52
CA VAL A 190 -12.13 -0.48 -10.45
C VAL A 190 -11.89 -1.98 -10.28
N ILE A 191 -11.71 -2.69 -11.39
CA ILE A 191 -11.15 -4.04 -11.43
C ILE A 191 -9.74 -3.90 -12.01
N PRO A 192 -8.71 -3.78 -11.17
CA PRO A 192 -7.35 -3.53 -11.61
C PRO A 192 -6.63 -4.83 -12.04
N PRO A 193 -5.54 -4.74 -12.83
CA PRO A 193 -4.70 -5.89 -13.10
C PRO A 193 -4.06 -6.41 -11.81
N VAL A 194 -3.96 -7.74 -11.68
CA VAL A 194 -3.27 -8.40 -10.56
C VAL A 194 -1.81 -8.73 -10.86
N LEU A 195 -1.41 -8.65 -12.13
CA LEU A 195 -0.03 -8.72 -12.60
C LEU A 195 0.47 -7.31 -12.86
N VAL A 196 1.55 -6.94 -12.19
CA VAL A 196 2.12 -5.58 -12.28
C VAL A 196 3.61 -5.63 -12.61
N ASN A 197 4.11 -4.58 -13.24
CA ASN A 197 5.53 -4.43 -13.56
C ASN A 197 6.35 -4.03 -12.31
N PRO A 198 7.71 -4.17 -12.35
CA PRO A 198 8.57 -3.78 -11.25
C PRO A 198 8.40 -2.32 -10.80
N ALA A 199 8.20 -1.39 -11.74
CA ALA A 199 8.08 0.04 -11.43
C ALA A 199 6.87 0.34 -10.52
N ALA A 200 5.74 -0.35 -10.72
CA ALA A 200 4.58 -0.22 -9.85
C ALA A 200 4.86 -0.74 -8.43
N MET A 201 5.55 -1.89 -8.31
CA MET A 201 5.92 -2.48 -7.02
C MET A 201 6.94 -1.63 -6.26
N GLU A 202 7.98 -1.14 -6.95
CA GLU A 202 8.98 -0.24 -6.36
C GLU A 202 8.38 1.09 -5.93
N GLY A 203 7.54 1.66 -6.81
CA GLY A 203 6.89 2.95 -6.56
C GLY A 203 6.01 2.94 -5.33
N THR A 204 5.33 1.85 -5.05
CA THR A 204 4.47 1.69 -3.88
C THR A 204 5.22 1.25 -2.62
N GLY A 205 6.46 0.77 -2.74
CA GLY A 205 7.31 0.39 -1.61
C GLY A 205 7.27 -1.10 -1.24
N PHE A 206 6.64 -1.95 -2.05
CA PHE A 206 6.48 -3.39 -1.76
C PHE A 206 7.71 -4.25 -2.06
N LEU A 207 8.73 -3.73 -2.76
CA LEU A 207 10.01 -4.44 -2.99
C LEU A 207 11.08 -4.13 -1.93
N GLY A 208 10.71 -3.47 -0.83
CA GLY A 208 11.56 -3.28 0.34
C GLY A 208 11.44 -4.43 1.35
N GLN A 209 11.11 -4.11 2.59
CA GLN A 209 10.94 -5.06 3.69
C GLN A 209 9.89 -6.16 3.41
N ALA A 210 8.86 -5.87 2.61
CA ALA A 210 7.80 -6.80 2.26
C ALA A 210 8.13 -7.74 1.07
N ALA A 211 9.31 -7.63 0.46
CA ALA A 211 9.66 -8.36 -0.78
C ALA A 211 9.54 -9.88 -0.66
N GLU A 212 9.83 -10.46 0.53
CA GLU A 212 9.71 -11.90 0.78
C GLU A 212 8.27 -12.42 0.66
N ASN A 213 7.27 -11.54 0.85
CA ASN A 213 5.85 -11.89 0.75
C ASN A 213 5.30 -11.81 -0.67
N VAL A 214 6.08 -11.33 -1.63
CA VAL A 214 5.62 -11.10 -3.01
C VAL A 214 5.93 -12.30 -3.89
N TYR A 215 4.98 -12.71 -4.74
CA TYR A 215 5.20 -13.66 -5.82
C TYR A 215 5.78 -12.96 -7.04
N HIS A 216 7.00 -13.32 -7.41
CA HIS A 216 7.68 -12.85 -8.62
C HIS A 216 7.63 -13.91 -9.72
N LEU A 217 7.17 -13.55 -10.90
CA LEU A 217 7.17 -14.37 -12.11
C LEU A 217 8.39 -13.97 -12.94
N GLU A 218 9.52 -14.61 -12.65
CA GLU A 218 10.85 -14.21 -13.18
C GLU A 218 10.93 -14.17 -14.70
N LYS A 219 10.29 -15.15 -15.40
CA LYS A 219 10.34 -15.24 -16.86
C LYS A 219 9.69 -14.05 -17.56
N ASP A 220 8.64 -13.53 -16.98
CA ASP A 220 7.85 -12.42 -17.53
C ASP A 220 8.23 -11.08 -16.88
N ASN A 221 9.06 -11.12 -15.82
CA ASN A 221 9.45 -9.99 -14.98
C ASN A 221 8.25 -9.18 -14.50
N VAL A 222 7.25 -9.87 -13.95
CA VAL A 222 6.06 -9.28 -13.35
C VAL A 222 5.80 -9.87 -11.97
N TYR A 223 5.00 -9.19 -11.17
CA TYR A 223 4.66 -9.57 -9.81
C TYR A 223 3.16 -9.77 -9.66
N LEU A 224 2.76 -10.76 -8.84
CA LEU A 224 1.38 -10.87 -8.35
C LEU A 224 1.20 -9.91 -7.16
N VAL A 225 0.14 -9.10 -7.21
CA VAL A 225 -0.13 -8.11 -6.15
C VAL A 225 -0.61 -8.75 -4.86
N GLY A 226 -0.13 -8.29 -3.73
CA GLY A 226 -0.65 -8.64 -2.39
C GLY A 226 -1.83 -7.76 -1.95
N THR A 227 -2.17 -6.74 -2.75
CA THR A 227 -3.25 -5.76 -2.55
C THR A 227 -3.46 -4.97 -3.83
N SER A 228 -4.70 -4.55 -4.11
CA SER A 228 -4.97 -3.65 -5.22
C SER A 228 -4.45 -2.21 -5.01
N GLU A 229 -3.97 -1.89 -3.81
CA GLU A 229 -3.22 -0.64 -3.58
C GLU A 229 -2.15 -0.41 -4.65
N VAL A 230 -1.38 -1.44 -5.02
CA VAL A 230 -0.28 -1.33 -5.99
C VAL A 230 -0.75 -0.85 -7.36
N PRO A 231 -1.67 -1.53 -8.06
CA PRO A 231 -2.14 -1.06 -9.36
C PRO A 231 -2.97 0.21 -9.27
N LEU A 232 -3.68 0.47 -8.17
CA LEU A 232 -4.42 1.72 -7.98
C LEU A 232 -3.48 2.91 -7.81
N ALA A 233 -2.42 2.78 -7.01
CA ALA A 233 -1.41 3.82 -6.86
C ALA A 233 -0.68 4.10 -8.18
N ALA A 234 -0.29 3.03 -8.90
CA ALA A 234 0.44 3.16 -10.17
C ALA A 234 -0.43 3.56 -11.37
N MET A 235 -1.75 3.57 -11.23
CA MET A 235 -2.72 3.92 -12.28
C MET A 235 -2.43 5.28 -12.92
N HIS A 236 -1.94 6.23 -12.12
CA HIS A 236 -1.62 7.59 -12.54
C HIS A 236 -0.10 7.87 -12.59
N MET A 237 0.72 6.82 -12.71
CA MET A 237 2.17 6.97 -12.81
C MET A 237 2.55 7.91 -13.96
N ASP A 238 3.48 8.85 -13.69
CA ASP A 238 3.97 9.90 -14.60
C ASP A 238 2.92 10.95 -15.02
N GLU A 239 1.76 11.00 -14.36
CA GLU A 239 0.70 11.94 -14.69
C GLU A 239 0.74 13.23 -13.85
N VAL A 240 0.15 14.30 -14.40
CA VAL A 240 -0.19 15.54 -13.70
C VAL A 240 -1.70 15.65 -13.61
N LEU A 241 -2.24 15.40 -12.43
CA LEU A 241 -3.67 15.39 -12.16
C LEU A 241 -4.23 16.84 -12.12
N PRO A 242 -5.48 17.06 -12.57
CA PRO A 242 -6.14 18.34 -12.41
C PRO A 242 -6.55 18.54 -10.94
N ALA A 243 -6.10 19.65 -10.33
CA ALA A 243 -6.35 19.94 -8.91
C ALA A 243 -7.83 19.96 -8.54
N GLU A 244 -8.68 20.42 -9.45
CA GLU A 244 -10.14 20.51 -9.27
C GLU A 244 -10.85 19.15 -9.18
N LYS A 245 -10.17 18.05 -9.56
CA LYS A 245 -10.69 16.69 -9.44
C LYS A 245 -10.29 16.01 -8.12
N LEU A 246 -9.39 16.60 -7.35
CA LEU A 246 -8.99 16.05 -6.07
C LEU A 246 -10.04 16.31 -4.98
N PRO A 247 -10.34 15.35 -4.10
CA PRO A 247 -9.77 14.02 -4.05
C PRO A 247 -10.36 13.07 -5.12
N MET A 248 -9.46 12.29 -5.78
CA MET A 248 -9.86 11.21 -6.68
C MET A 248 -9.85 9.90 -5.89
N ARG A 249 -10.99 9.22 -5.79
CA ARG A 249 -11.19 8.02 -4.97
C ARG A 249 -11.55 6.83 -5.83
N TYR A 250 -10.90 5.70 -5.58
CA TYR A 250 -11.07 4.44 -6.27
C TYR A 250 -11.35 3.30 -5.29
N ALA A 251 -12.29 2.42 -5.62
CA ALA A 251 -12.54 1.18 -4.90
C ALA A 251 -12.16 0.01 -5.81
N GLY A 252 -11.01 -0.60 -5.53
CA GLY A 252 -10.45 -1.69 -6.33
C GLY A 252 -10.84 -3.06 -5.79
N TYR A 253 -11.54 -3.87 -6.59
CA TYR A 253 -11.77 -5.27 -6.29
C TYR A 253 -10.74 -6.13 -7.03
N SER A 254 -9.99 -6.94 -6.29
CA SER A 254 -9.04 -7.89 -6.88
C SER A 254 -8.75 -9.08 -5.99
N SER A 255 -8.31 -10.17 -6.61
CA SER A 255 -7.56 -11.21 -5.92
C SER A 255 -6.21 -10.65 -5.46
N CYS A 256 -5.78 -11.08 -4.27
CA CYS A 256 -4.53 -10.71 -3.62
C CYS A 256 -3.73 -11.98 -3.33
N PHE A 257 -2.41 -11.89 -3.47
CA PHE A 257 -1.51 -13.04 -3.38
C PHE A 257 -0.37 -12.74 -2.41
N ARG A 258 -0.20 -13.56 -1.36
CA ARG A 258 0.86 -13.39 -0.36
C ARG A 258 1.55 -14.72 -0.08
N ARG A 259 2.88 -14.72 -0.07
CA ARG A 259 3.67 -15.91 0.28
C ARG A 259 3.58 -16.28 1.75
N GLU A 260 3.16 -15.31 2.58
CA GLU A 260 3.07 -15.47 4.04
C GLU A 260 4.39 -15.93 4.67
N ALA A 261 5.51 -15.44 4.12
CA ALA A 261 6.85 -15.72 4.61
C ALA A 261 7.01 -15.26 6.06
N GLY A 262 7.77 -15.99 6.86
CA GLY A 262 8.01 -15.63 8.27
C GLY A 262 6.85 -15.93 9.24
N THR A 263 5.70 -16.42 8.75
CA THR A 263 4.52 -16.70 9.60
C THR A 263 4.32 -18.20 9.88
N TYR A 264 5.39 -18.95 9.95
CA TYR A 264 5.34 -20.39 10.23
C TYR A 264 4.66 -20.66 11.57
N GLY A 265 3.64 -21.54 11.55
CA GLY A 265 2.87 -21.93 12.74
C GLY A 265 1.79 -20.94 13.19
N LYS A 266 1.75 -19.72 12.66
CA LYS A 266 0.68 -18.74 12.96
C LYS A 266 -0.53 -18.98 12.04
N ASP A 267 -1.74 -19.05 12.61
CA ASP A 267 -3.02 -19.16 11.88
C ASP A 267 -3.02 -20.23 10.76
N THR A 268 -2.50 -21.43 11.07
CA THR A 268 -2.41 -22.53 10.10
C THR A 268 -3.74 -23.24 9.87
N ARG A 269 -4.72 -23.03 10.77
CA ARG A 269 -6.07 -23.58 10.67
C ARG A 269 -7.02 -22.52 10.10
N GLY A 270 -7.84 -22.93 9.13
CA GLY A 270 -8.88 -22.10 8.55
C GLY A 270 -8.41 -21.14 7.47
N ILE A 271 -9.14 -20.02 7.33
CA ILE A 271 -8.95 -19.07 6.21
C ILE A 271 -8.58 -17.65 6.64
N ILE A 272 -8.18 -17.44 7.90
CA ILE A 272 -7.73 -16.12 8.39
C ILE A 272 -6.46 -15.65 7.66
N ARG A 273 -5.54 -16.59 7.38
CA ARG A 273 -4.25 -16.34 6.73
C ARG A 273 -4.02 -17.32 5.60
N VAL A 274 -4.15 -16.84 4.38
CA VAL A 274 -4.16 -17.66 3.15
C VAL A 274 -3.28 -17.05 2.07
N HIS A 275 -2.84 -17.86 1.10
CA HIS A 275 -1.97 -17.43 0.01
C HIS A 275 -2.69 -16.62 -1.07
N GLN A 276 -3.99 -16.87 -1.25
CA GLN A 276 -4.85 -16.16 -2.18
C GLN A 276 -6.16 -15.79 -1.49
N PHE A 277 -6.59 -14.54 -1.65
CA PHE A 277 -7.85 -14.04 -1.12
C PHE A 277 -8.33 -12.84 -1.93
N ASP A 278 -9.62 -12.56 -1.87
CA ASP A 278 -10.20 -11.40 -2.53
C ASP A 278 -10.37 -10.24 -1.53
N LYS A 279 -10.21 -9.01 -2.05
CA LYS A 279 -10.25 -7.78 -1.26
C LYS A 279 -10.88 -6.63 -2.07
N VAL A 280 -11.66 -5.81 -1.40
CA VAL A 280 -12.02 -4.48 -1.89
C VAL A 280 -11.19 -3.44 -1.14
N GLU A 281 -10.37 -2.70 -1.88
CA GLU A 281 -9.46 -1.68 -1.39
C GLU A 281 -9.93 -0.30 -1.77
N MET A 282 -9.98 0.61 -0.81
CA MET A 282 -10.15 2.04 -1.04
C MET A 282 -8.80 2.67 -1.30
N PHE A 283 -8.71 3.54 -2.29
CA PHE A 283 -7.52 4.32 -2.60
C PHE A 283 -7.89 5.77 -2.92
N SER A 284 -7.15 6.72 -2.35
CA SER A 284 -7.41 8.14 -2.55
C SER A 284 -6.15 8.88 -2.97
N PHE A 285 -6.26 9.72 -4.00
CA PHE A 285 -5.32 10.77 -4.33
C PHE A 285 -5.92 12.09 -3.88
N CYS A 286 -5.25 12.83 -2.99
CA CYS A 286 -5.78 14.08 -2.47
C CYS A 286 -4.70 15.17 -2.39
N HIS A 287 -5.13 16.41 -2.16
CA HIS A 287 -4.21 17.49 -1.83
C HIS A 287 -3.49 17.15 -0.51
N PRO A 288 -2.16 17.35 -0.38
CA PRO A 288 -1.40 17.01 0.82
C PRO A 288 -1.99 17.60 2.12
N ASP A 289 -2.49 18.83 2.06
CA ASP A 289 -3.12 19.49 3.22
C ASP A 289 -4.43 18.84 3.68
N GLN A 290 -5.03 17.99 2.85
CA GLN A 290 -6.26 17.25 3.15
C GLN A 290 -6.01 15.81 3.58
N ALA A 291 -4.76 15.32 3.51
CA ALA A 291 -4.44 13.92 3.73
C ALA A 291 -4.86 13.42 5.12
N HIS A 292 -4.72 14.23 6.16
CA HIS A 292 -5.13 13.86 7.52
C HIS A 292 -6.64 13.68 7.65
N GLU A 293 -7.44 14.58 7.09
CA GLU A 293 -8.90 14.47 7.10
C GLU A 293 -9.40 13.36 6.19
N GLU A 294 -8.74 13.13 5.07
CA GLU A 294 -9.05 12.01 4.18
C GLU A 294 -8.76 10.66 4.86
N HIS A 295 -7.69 10.56 5.65
CA HIS A 295 -7.37 9.36 6.45
C HIS A 295 -8.48 9.03 7.46
N LYS A 296 -8.97 10.05 8.17
CA LYS A 296 -10.12 9.87 9.09
C LYS A 296 -11.38 9.40 8.36
N ARG A 297 -11.61 9.89 7.14
CA ARG A 297 -12.76 9.45 6.33
C ARG A 297 -12.63 8.00 5.91
N LEU A 298 -11.43 7.55 5.47
CA LEU A 298 -11.19 6.15 5.16
C LEU A 298 -11.49 5.25 6.36
N LEU A 299 -10.96 5.62 7.53
CA LEU A 299 -11.25 4.90 8.78
C LEU A 299 -12.75 4.86 9.09
N GLN A 300 -13.48 5.99 8.88
CA GLN A 300 -14.93 6.00 9.13
C GLN A 300 -15.68 5.06 8.18
N TRP A 301 -15.32 4.98 6.90
CA TRP A 301 -15.95 4.05 5.96
C TRP A 301 -15.67 2.58 6.31
N GLU A 302 -14.49 2.26 6.84
CA GLU A 302 -14.21 0.93 7.39
C GLU A 302 -15.08 0.62 8.61
N LYS A 303 -15.26 1.57 9.52
CA LYS A 303 -16.17 1.44 10.68
C LYS A 303 -17.60 1.23 10.22
N ASP A 304 -18.11 2.06 9.30
CA ASP A 304 -19.47 1.96 8.76
C ASP A 304 -19.72 0.58 8.13
N PHE A 305 -18.68 -0.02 7.51
CA PHE A 305 -18.77 -1.37 6.96
C PHE A 305 -18.88 -2.42 8.07
N LEU A 306 -18.06 -2.35 9.11
CA LEU A 306 -18.11 -3.28 10.25
C LEU A 306 -19.44 -3.16 11.01
N ASP A 307 -19.94 -1.95 11.21
CA ASP A 307 -21.26 -1.69 11.83
C ASP A 307 -22.37 -2.35 11.03
N ALA A 308 -22.31 -2.27 9.70
CA ALA A 308 -23.26 -2.93 8.82
C ALA A 308 -23.18 -4.47 8.84
N MET A 309 -22.03 -5.03 9.23
CA MET A 309 -21.86 -6.47 9.43
C MET A 309 -22.27 -6.91 10.84
N GLU A 310 -22.67 -5.99 11.72
CA GLU A 310 -23.12 -6.23 13.09
C GLU A 310 -22.08 -7.02 13.92
N ILE A 311 -20.78 -6.70 13.74
CA ILE A 311 -19.66 -7.38 14.40
C ILE A 311 -19.03 -6.43 15.43
N PRO A 312 -18.79 -6.87 16.67
CA PRO A 312 -18.01 -6.09 17.64
C PRO A 312 -16.55 -5.97 17.19
N TYR A 313 -15.98 -4.75 17.31
CA TYR A 313 -14.61 -4.49 16.93
C TYR A 313 -13.93 -3.46 17.84
N ARG A 314 -12.63 -3.32 17.70
CA ARG A 314 -11.86 -2.20 18.25
C ARG A 314 -11.07 -1.53 17.14
N VAL A 315 -10.78 -0.24 17.32
CA VAL A 315 -9.89 0.56 16.47
C VAL A 315 -8.58 0.75 17.20
N ILE A 316 -7.47 0.49 16.54
CA ILE A 316 -6.13 0.71 17.09
C ILE A 316 -5.34 1.69 16.24
N ASP A 317 -4.54 2.53 16.90
CA ASP A 317 -3.48 3.33 16.29
C ASP A 317 -2.20 2.50 16.33
N VAL A 318 -1.70 2.14 15.17
CA VAL A 318 -0.62 1.18 15.01
C VAL A 318 0.72 1.80 15.37
N ALA A 319 1.54 1.07 16.13
CA ALA A 319 2.85 1.57 16.55
C ALA A 319 3.86 1.62 15.38
N SER A 320 4.79 2.55 15.49
CA SER A 320 5.75 2.93 14.44
C SER A 320 6.58 1.78 13.88
N GLY A 321 6.92 0.77 14.70
CA GLY A 321 7.70 -0.38 14.29
C GLY A 321 6.90 -1.43 13.49
N ASP A 322 5.56 -1.33 13.45
CA ASP A 322 4.68 -2.18 12.64
C ASP A 322 4.12 -1.45 11.40
N LEU A 323 4.57 -0.24 11.13
CA LEU A 323 4.18 0.48 9.93
C LEU A 323 4.94 -0.03 8.70
N GLY A 324 4.21 -0.28 7.61
CA GLY A 324 4.84 -0.44 6.31
C GLY A 324 5.66 0.78 5.89
N SER A 325 6.69 0.58 5.07
CA SER A 325 7.66 1.64 4.70
C SER A 325 7.02 2.89 4.09
N SER A 326 5.86 2.78 3.44
CA SER A 326 5.14 3.89 2.82
C SER A 326 4.25 4.67 3.79
N ALA A 327 3.80 4.06 4.88
CA ALA A 327 2.84 4.65 5.80
C ALA A 327 3.49 5.70 6.72
N ASN A 328 2.90 6.88 6.80
CA ASN A 328 3.20 7.91 7.80
C ASN A 328 2.48 7.60 9.13
N ARG A 329 1.24 7.12 9.06
CA ARG A 329 0.39 6.64 10.15
C ARG A 329 -0.58 5.60 9.63
N LYS A 330 -0.96 4.65 10.49
CA LYS A 330 -1.87 3.55 10.15
C LYS A 330 -2.86 3.33 11.29
N PHE A 331 -4.12 3.09 10.94
CA PHE A 331 -5.12 2.58 11.85
C PHE A 331 -5.57 1.20 11.38
N ASP A 332 -5.74 0.28 12.32
CA ASP A 332 -6.34 -1.03 12.04
C ASP A 332 -7.66 -1.15 12.78
N ILE A 333 -8.62 -1.85 12.16
CA ILE A 333 -9.81 -2.32 12.85
C ILE A 333 -9.69 -3.82 13.05
N GLU A 334 -9.86 -4.23 14.28
CA GLU A 334 -9.80 -5.63 14.68
C GLU A 334 -11.19 -6.10 15.12
N ALA A 335 -11.74 -7.10 14.43
CA ALA A 335 -13.01 -7.73 14.78
C ALA A 335 -12.83 -8.73 15.92
N TRP A 336 -13.82 -8.86 16.78
CA TRP A 336 -13.87 -9.92 17.79
C TRP A 336 -14.07 -11.28 17.13
N ILE A 337 -13.25 -12.26 17.48
CA ILE A 337 -13.39 -13.65 17.03
C ILE A 337 -13.69 -14.53 18.24
N PRO A 338 -14.94 -15.01 18.40
CA PRO A 338 -15.42 -15.69 19.59
C PRO A 338 -14.60 -16.90 20.00
N THR A 339 -14.20 -17.76 19.06
CA THR A 339 -13.47 -18.98 19.37
C THR A 339 -12.01 -18.74 19.75
N GLN A 340 -11.47 -17.58 19.43
CA GLN A 340 -10.12 -17.14 19.81
C GLN A 340 -10.12 -16.28 21.07
N GLU A 341 -11.30 -15.84 21.52
CA GLU A 341 -11.45 -14.85 22.60
C GLU A 341 -10.55 -13.63 22.43
N ALA A 342 -10.38 -13.18 21.17
CA ALA A 342 -9.44 -12.14 20.80
C ALA A 342 -9.98 -11.27 19.65
N TYR A 343 -9.48 -10.03 19.62
CA TYR A 343 -9.64 -9.15 18.47
C TYR A 343 -8.59 -9.49 17.42
N ARG A 344 -9.01 -9.54 16.15
CA ARG A 344 -8.16 -9.87 15.00
C ARG A 344 -8.33 -8.84 13.90
N GLU A 345 -7.22 -8.37 13.35
CA GLU A 345 -7.20 -7.40 12.25
C GLU A 345 -8.02 -7.90 11.04
N VAL A 346 -8.98 -7.11 10.62
CA VAL A 346 -9.84 -7.37 9.46
C VAL A 346 -9.72 -6.28 8.41
N THR A 347 -9.38 -5.06 8.79
CA THR A 347 -9.14 -3.93 7.89
C THR A 347 -8.02 -3.04 8.42
N SER A 348 -7.43 -2.24 7.51
CA SER A 348 -6.31 -1.35 7.79
C SER A 348 -6.36 -0.15 6.86
N THR A 349 -6.13 1.06 7.39
CA THR A 349 -6.00 2.28 6.57
C THR A 349 -4.71 3.02 6.86
N SER A 350 -4.04 3.49 5.80
CA SER A 350 -2.75 4.16 5.88
C SER A 350 -2.76 5.51 5.16
N ASN A 351 -2.17 6.51 5.81
CA ASN A 351 -1.77 7.74 5.16
C ASN A 351 -0.32 7.59 4.68
N CYS A 352 -0.12 7.61 3.37
CA CYS A 352 1.21 7.52 2.75
C CYS A 352 1.79 8.90 2.42
N THR A 353 1.10 9.98 2.73
CA THR A 353 1.48 11.33 2.34
C THR A 353 1.89 11.38 0.86
N GLU A 354 2.94 12.10 0.51
CA GLU A 354 3.46 12.18 -0.86
C GLU A 354 4.47 11.07 -1.22
N PHE A 355 4.69 10.09 -0.32
CA PHE A 355 5.79 9.13 -0.43
C PHE A 355 5.71 8.25 -1.68
N GLN A 356 4.57 7.65 -1.95
CA GLN A 356 4.34 6.81 -3.13
C GLN A 356 4.26 7.67 -4.39
N ALA A 357 3.55 8.79 -4.34
CA ALA A 357 3.41 9.68 -5.47
C ALA A 357 4.74 10.26 -5.96
N ARG A 358 5.71 10.53 -5.04
CA ARG A 358 7.08 10.94 -5.44
C ARG A 358 7.82 9.83 -6.17
N ARG A 359 7.65 8.57 -5.78
CA ARG A 359 8.25 7.40 -6.46
C ARG A 359 7.63 7.14 -7.82
N LEU A 360 6.31 7.32 -7.91
CA LEU A 360 5.52 7.10 -9.13
C LEU A 360 5.41 8.35 -10.01
N ASN A 361 6.06 9.48 -9.61
CA ASN A 361 6.03 10.74 -10.33
C ASN A 361 4.61 11.28 -10.60
N ILE A 362 3.70 11.11 -9.61
CA ILE A 362 2.33 11.60 -9.69
C ILE A 362 2.25 12.99 -9.07
N ARG A 363 1.77 13.95 -9.84
CA ARG A 363 1.70 15.36 -9.46
C ARG A 363 0.30 15.89 -9.71
N PHE A 364 0.01 17.05 -9.17
CA PHE A 364 -1.15 17.86 -9.55
C PHE A 364 -0.70 19.29 -9.85
N LYS A 365 -1.51 20.02 -10.58
CA LYS A 365 -1.25 21.42 -10.91
C LYS A 365 -2.38 22.27 -10.41
N ASP A 366 -2.03 23.28 -9.60
CA ASP A 366 -2.91 24.34 -9.11
C ASP A 366 -2.41 25.74 -9.52
N ALA A 367 -2.96 26.78 -8.92
CA ALA A 367 -2.56 28.17 -9.19
C ALA A 367 -1.11 28.47 -8.78
N ASP A 368 -0.59 27.76 -7.76
CA ASP A 368 0.75 27.95 -7.22
C ASP A 368 1.81 27.11 -7.94
N GLY A 369 1.41 26.27 -8.92
CA GLY A 369 2.32 25.46 -9.72
C GLY A 369 2.05 23.95 -9.64
N THR A 370 3.10 23.17 -9.94
CA THR A 370 3.04 21.70 -9.93
C THR A 370 3.60 21.17 -8.62
N LYS A 371 2.81 20.36 -7.92
CA LYS A 371 3.13 19.77 -6.60
C LYS A 371 2.90 18.26 -6.65
N THR A 372 3.50 17.52 -5.72
CA THR A 372 3.24 16.08 -5.53
C THR A 372 1.90 15.89 -4.83
N VAL A 373 1.11 14.91 -5.26
CA VAL A 373 -0.16 14.54 -4.64
C VAL A 373 0.08 13.65 -3.41
N ALA A 374 -0.82 13.65 -2.43
CA ALA A 374 -0.83 12.66 -1.36
C ALA A 374 -1.63 11.43 -1.75
N THR A 375 -1.20 10.24 -1.28
CA THR A 375 -1.88 8.96 -1.47
C THR A 375 -2.28 8.36 -0.12
N LEU A 376 -3.45 7.73 -0.11
CA LEU A 376 -3.96 7.00 1.05
C LEU A 376 -4.62 5.71 0.56
N ASN A 377 -4.56 4.69 1.40
CA ASN A 377 -5.25 3.43 1.14
C ASN A 377 -6.02 2.98 2.37
N GLY A 378 -7.00 2.10 2.16
CA GLY A 378 -7.74 1.46 3.23
C GLY A 378 -8.49 0.23 2.73
N THR A 379 -8.44 -0.84 3.50
CA THR A 379 -9.17 -2.06 3.19
C THR A 379 -10.64 -1.88 3.54
N LEU A 380 -11.52 -1.82 2.54
CA LEU A 380 -12.96 -1.80 2.83
C LEU A 380 -13.42 -3.18 3.32
N VAL A 381 -12.97 -4.26 2.68
CA VAL A 381 -13.19 -5.64 3.15
C VAL A 381 -12.11 -6.60 2.63
N ALA A 382 -11.50 -7.36 3.54
CA ALA A 382 -10.73 -8.57 3.24
C ALA A 382 -11.67 -9.77 3.40
N ILE A 383 -12.08 -10.38 2.30
CA ILE A 383 -13.21 -11.31 2.24
C ILE A 383 -13.06 -12.49 3.21
N PRO A 384 -11.97 -13.27 3.25
CA PRO A 384 -11.90 -14.43 4.13
C PRO A 384 -11.99 -14.07 5.62
N ARG A 385 -11.34 -12.97 6.02
CA ARG A 385 -11.37 -12.50 7.42
C ARG A 385 -12.77 -12.08 7.83
N MET A 386 -13.50 -11.40 6.92
CA MET A 386 -14.88 -11.00 7.17
C MET A 386 -15.82 -12.20 7.20
N ILE A 387 -15.64 -13.21 6.34
CA ILE A 387 -16.38 -14.47 6.40
C ILE A 387 -16.19 -15.14 7.76
N VAL A 388 -14.93 -15.23 8.24
CA VAL A 388 -14.65 -15.79 9.57
C VAL A 388 -15.39 -15.02 10.66
N ALA A 389 -15.31 -13.69 10.65
CA ALA A 389 -15.97 -12.86 11.66
C ALA A 389 -17.49 -13.01 11.63
N ILE A 390 -18.12 -13.06 10.45
CA ILE A 390 -19.56 -13.26 10.29
C ILE A 390 -19.97 -14.64 10.81
N LEU A 391 -19.31 -15.71 10.34
CA LEU A 391 -19.69 -17.07 10.73
C LEU A 391 -19.61 -17.26 12.24
N GLU A 392 -18.52 -16.81 12.86
CA GLU A 392 -18.31 -17.03 14.30
C GLU A 392 -19.17 -16.14 15.20
N ASN A 393 -19.44 -14.88 14.82
CA ASN A 393 -20.26 -13.99 15.64
C ASN A 393 -21.77 -14.25 15.51
N HIS A 394 -22.23 -14.69 14.34
CA HIS A 394 -23.67 -14.82 14.06
C HIS A 394 -24.19 -16.27 14.13
N GLN A 395 -23.37 -17.22 14.62
CA GLN A 395 -23.75 -18.62 14.76
C GLN A 395 -24.85 -18.83 15.82
N ASN A 396 -25.63 -19.88 15.58
CA ASN A 396 -26.64 -20.40 16.51
C ASN A 396 -26.19 -21.75 17.11
N ALA A 397 -26.85 -22.18 18.17
CA ALA A 397 -26.54 -23.43 18.87
C ALA A 397 -26.60 -24.67 17.97
N ASP A 398 -27.46 -24.65 16.99
CA ASP A 398 -27.63 -25.74 16.00
C ASP A 398 -26.55 -25.72 14.90
N GLY A 399 -25.72 -24.67 14.82
CA GLY A 399 -24.66 -24.50 13.82
C GLY A 399 -25.10 -23.73 12.58
N SER A 400 -26.35 -23.29 12.51
CA SER A 400 -26.80 -22.34 11.50
C SER A 400 -26.21 -20.94 11.79
N VAL A 401 -26.22 -20.06 10.78
CA VAL A 401 -25.66 -18.71 10.92
C VAL A 401 -26.65 -17.67 10.41
N ASN A 402 -26.97 -16.69 11.25
CA ASN A 402 -27.79 -15.55 10.83
C ASN A 402 -27.02 -14.66 9.86
N VAL A 403 -27.71 -14.14 8.86
CA VAL A 403 -27.14 -13.22 7.87
C VAL A 403 -27.32 -11.78 8.32
N PRO A 404 -26.26 -10.97 8.40
CA PRO A 404 -26.37 -9.54 8.68
C PRO A 404 -27.42 -8.87 7.79
N ALA A 405 -28.22 -7.97 8.36
CA ALA A 405 -29.34 -7.35 7.66
C ALA A 405 -28.92 -6.68 6.34
N SER A 406 -27.74 -6.08 6.32
CA SER A 406 -27.14 -5.41 5.15
C SER A 406 -26.84 -6.35 3.98
N LEU A 407 -26.62 -7.65 4.24
CA LEU A 407 -26.29 -8.66 3.22
C LEU A 407 -27.50 -9.45 2.73
N GLN A 408 -28.62 -9.44 3.48
CA GLN A 408 -29.83 -10.18 3.11
C GLN A 408 -30.36 -9.86 1.71
N PRO A 409 -30.37 -8.58 1.24
CA PRO A 409 -30.81 -8.28 -0.13
C PRO A 409 -29.97 -8.94 -1.23
N PHE A 410 -28.70 -9.21 -0.98
CA PHE A 410 -27.79 -9.85 -1.94
C PHE A 410 -27.83 -11.38 -1.88
N LEU A 411 -28.23 -11.94 -0.74
CA LEU A 411 -28.25 -13.40 -0.49
C LEU A 411 -29.64 -14.01 -0.64
N GLY A 412 -30.69 -13.20 -0.53
CA GLY A 412 -32.08 -13.66 -0.60
C GLY A 412 -32.50 -14.55 0.58
N THR A 413 -31.71 -14.57 1.67
CA THR A 413 -31.99 -15.34 2.88
C THR A 413 -31.57 -14.56 4.13
N GLN A 414 -32.21 -14.87 5.25
CA GLN A 414 -31.89 -14.31 6.56
C GLN A 414 -31.00 -15.24 7.40
N ARG A 415 -30.77 -16.47 6.95
CA ARG A 415 -30.05 -17.49 7.70
C ARG A 415 -29.45 -18.53 6.75
N PHE A 416 -28.28 -19.00 7.04
CA PHE A 416 -27.66 -20.16 6.42
C PHE A 416 -28.00 -21.39 7.25
N GLU A 417 -28.60 -22.39 6.60
CA GLU A 417 -28.97 -23.66 7.19
C GLU A 417 -27.89 -24.71 6.94
N LEU A 418 -27.89 -25.76 7.73
CA LEU A 418 -27.00 -26.92 7.59
C LEU A 418 -27.30 -27.69 6.30
N VAL A 419 -26.27 -28.29 5.67
CA VAL A 419 -26.39 -29.13 4.49
C VAL A 419 -26.40 -30.63 4.83
#